data_ddab92538a12efb9cb3d12ea4d345200
#
_entry.id   ddab92538a12efb9cb3d12ea4d345200
#
_cell.length_a   1.000
_cell.length_b   1.000
_cell.length_c   1.000
_cell.angle_alpha   90.00
_cell.angle_beta   90.00
_cell.angle_gamma   90.00
#
_symmetry.space_group_name_H-M   'P 1'
#
loop_
_entity.id
_entity.type
_entity.pdbx_description
1 polymer ?
#
loop_
_entity_poly.entity_id
_entity_poly.type
_entity_poly.pdbx_seq_one_letter_code
_entity_poly.pdbx_strand_id
1 'polypeptide(L)'
;MSQPNNLSNEEVSKLLNELQVYQLELEMQNDELKASYQTLEQERAKFMGLYDLAPVGYFILNYFGIIEETNQNGTDLLKASKKGILGRRFQSFIATHSWEDFYAFLHKMQNGDGKMSAEIQLNLKGEEVIHTRIEGIAIPSLLSTDVKYYITVIDITASRNAQKALSETKDRLEMTLKASSTGTWTADCNADRLYLDLHSLNILGIQRADFDGTLQRYLSKIDPADRADVQQYLLTARAGATEIDLDFRILAAHVIKHIAVKGNVMYLEGDKFCFAGILMDITERKNLQEEAERLKNDQQKLILSATLTAQERERNNISRALHDSVCQILYGIKLNLESVERANYNRGDFRNINELLDQAIKETRQLSYELTPSVLKDFGFVAGIREMAQRTSTAQFHLDTFVDESSDTLSAEVQLYIFRMIQELINNCIKHARATRAEILVKVDSDQVLIKVADNGIGMSFSIEDAIRRGSGLSGIKHKLFLLNGEIKLQNSKQGLSVIITFANSNETIDSSASSGNNL
;
A
#
# COMPACT_ATOMS: atom_id res chain seq x y z
N MET A 1 -71.06 -110.56 -9.06
CA MET A 1 -72.09 -109.59 -9.44
C MET A 1 -72.32 -108.69 -8.24
N SER A 2 -71.70 -107.64 -8.20
CA SER A 2 -71.88 -106.60 -7.14
C SER A 2 -72.75 -105.48 -7.75
N GLN A 3 -73.90 -105.27 -7.14
CA GLN A 3 -74.81 -104.18 -7.54
C GLN A 3 -74.14 -102.82 -7.32
N PRO A 4 -74.39 -101.85 -8.17
CA PRO A 4 -73.96 -100.50 -7.93
C PRO A 4 -74.82 -99.88 -6.81
N ASN A 5 -74.19 -99.39 -5.79
CA ASN A 5 -74.85 -98.58 -4.75
C ASN A 5 -75.42 -97.31 -5.41
N ASN A 6 -76.76 -97.31 -5.65
CA ASN A 6 -77.44 -96.09 -5.99
C ASN A 6 -77.58 -95.24 -4.74
N LEU A 7 -76.77 -94.18 -4.65
CA LEU A 7 -76.91 -93.12 -3.65
C LEU A 7 -78.31 -92.51 -3.76
N SER A 8 -78.99 -92.31 -2.67
CA SER A 8 -80.31 -91.67 -2.64
C SER A 8 -80.18 -90.20 -3.10
N ASN A 9 -81.21 -89.66 -3.77
CA ASN A 9 -81.21 -88.25 -4.23
C ASN A 9 -80.86 -87.23 -3.11
N GLU A 10 -81.13 -87.58 -1.87
CA GLU A 10 -80.81 -86.75 -0.70
C GLU A 10 -79.29 -86.75 -0.40
N GLU A 11 -78.63 -87.89 -0.52
CA GLU A 11 -77.17 -88.02 -0.35
C GLU A 11 -76.40 -87.33 -1.48
N VAL A 12 -76.87 -87.42 -2.69
CA VAL A 12 -76.30 -86.71 -3.86
C VAL A 12 -76.45 -85.20 -3.68
N SER A 13 -77.60 -84.69 -3.20
CA SER A 13 -77.84 -83.28 -2.90
C SER A 13 -76.93 -82.75 -1.77
N LYS A 14 -76.67 -83.58 -0.74
CA LYS A 14 -75.77 -83.22 0.39
C LYS A 14 -74.30 -83.14 -0.08
N LEU A 15 -73.85 -84.12 -0.91
CA LEU A 15 -72.51 -84.14 -1.49
C LEU A 15 -72.28 -82.96 -2.42
N LEU A 16 -73.31 -82.60 -3.22
CA LEU A 16 -73.24 -81.41 -4.08
C LEU A 16 -73.13 -80.12 -3.29
N ASN A 17 -73.87 -79.97 -2.19
CA ASN A 17 -73.75 -78.84 -1.31
C ASN A 17 -72.35 -78.76 -0.61
N GLU A 18 -71.88 -79.93 -0.13
CA GLU A 18 -70.53 -80.01 0.46
C GLU A 18 -69.44 -79.66 -0.57
N LEU A 19 -69.56 -80.11 -1.81
CA LEU A 19 -68.68 -79.80 -2.93
C LEU A 19 -68.74 -78.33 -3.29
N GLN A 20 -69.93 -77.70 -3.30
CA GLN A 20 -70.09 -76.27 -3.49
C GLN A 20 -69.43 -75.41 -2.37
N VAL A 21 -69.60 -75.86 -1.12
CA VAL A 21 -68.94 -75.23 0.06
C VAL A 21 -67.44 -75.35 -0.09
N TYR A 22 -66.88 -76.55 -0.37
CA TYR A 22 -65.45 -76.74 -0.60
C TYR A 22 -64.94 -75.94 -1.82
N GLN A 23 -65.71 -75.79 -2.87
CA GLN A 23 -65.31 -74.97 -4.01
C GLN A 23 -65.25 -73.49 -3.64
N LEU A 24 -66.25 -73.00 -2.93
CA LEU A 24 -66.25 -71.61 -2.40
C LEU A 24 -65.10 -71.32 -1.44
N GLU A 25 -64.79 -72.28 -0.55
CA GLU A 25 -63.73 -72.21 0.41
C GLU A 25 -62.34 -72.18 -0.29
N LEU A 26 -62.18 -73.01 -1.36
CA LEU A 26 -60.96 -73.03 -2.18
C LEU A 26 -60.84 -71.80 -3.06
N GLU A 27 -61.95 -71.22 -3.57
CA GLU A 27 -61.94 -69.93 -4.25
C GLU A 27 -61.55 -68.80 -3.31
N MET A 28 -62.09 -68.72 -2.08
CA MET A 28 -61.71 -67.74 -1.07
C MET A 28 -60.22 -67.86 -0.69
N GLN A 29 -59.71 -69.08 -0.41
CA GLN A 29 -58.29 -69.28 -0.12
C GLN A 29 -57.37 -68.87 -1.28
N ASN A 30 -57.82 -69.13 -2.55
CA ASN A 30 -57.07 -68.76 -3.71
C ASN A 30 -57.02 -67.23 -3.91
N ASP A 31 -58.12 -66.54 -3.59
CA ASP A 31 -58.19 -65.07 -3.68
C ASP A 31 -57.41 -64.43 -2.55
N GLU A 32 -57.43 -64.97 -1.32
CA GLU A 32 -56.60 -64.55 -0.19
C GLU A 32 -55.11 -64.75 -0.48
N LEU A 33 -54.74 -65.91 -1.08
CA LEU A 33 -53.38 -66.19 -1.50
C LEU A 33 -52.90 -65.19 -2.57
N LYS A 34 -53.75 -64.91 -3.61
CA LYS A 34 -53.43 -63.90 -4.64
C LYS A 34 -53.25 -62.50 -4.05
N ALA A 35 -54.15 -62.06 -3.15
CA ALA A 35 -54.04 -60.76 -2.49
C ALA A 35 -52.76 -60.67 -1.68
N SER A 36 -52.40 -61.74 -0.93
CA SER A 36 -51.15 -61.84 -0.21
C SER A 36 -49.90 -61.74 -1.10
N TYR A 37 -49.93 -62.45 -2.24
CA TYR A 37 -48.86 -62.38 -3.23
C TYR A 37 -48.73 -61.00 -3.83
N GLN A 38 -49.83 -60.35 -4.18
CA GLN A 38 -49.82 -58.98 -4.73
C GLN A 38 -49.24 -57.99 -3.70
N THR A 39 -49.63 -58.08 -2.42
CA THR A 39 -49.11 -57.28 -1.33
C THR A 39 -47.62 -57.52 -1.18
N LEU A 40 -47.17 -58.77 -1.15
CA LEU A 40 -45.74 -59.12 -1.03
C LEU A 40 -44.93 -58.59 -2.25
N GLU A 41 -45.44 -58.66 -3.45
CA GLU A 41 -44.79 -58.08 -4.65
C GLU A 41 -44.70 -56.59 -4.58
N GLN A 42 -45.73 -55.89 -4.10
CA GLN A 42 -45.69 -54.42 -3.90
C GLN A 42 -44.67 -54.01 -2.84
N GLU A 43 -44.63 -54.71 -1.69
CA GLU A 43 -43.64 -54.45 -0.64
C GLU A 43 -42.22 -54.74 -1.13
N ARG A 44 -42.02 -55.83 -1.86
CA ARG A 44 -40.75 -56.18 -2.50
C ARG A 44 -40.29 -55.13 -3.51
N ALA A 45 -41.19 -54.68 -4.39
CA ALA A 45 -40.88 -53.63 -5.34
C ALA A 45 -40.52 -52.31 -4.66
N LYS A 46 -41.26 -51.94 -3.61
CA LYS A 46 -40.95 -50.74 -2.78
C LYS A 46 -39.59 -50.86 -2.09
N PHE A 47 -39.29 -52.00 -1.49
CA PHE A 47 -38.00 -52.26 -0.87
C PHE A 47 -36.86 -52.20 -1.88
N MET A 48 -36.97 -52.84 -3.02
CA MET A 48 -35.96 -52.83 -4.07
C MET A 48 -35.73 -51.41 -4.61
N GLY A 49 -36.82 -50.64 -4.79
CA GLY A 49 -36.71 -49.24 -5.19
C GLY A 49 -35.92 -48.41 -4.17
N LEU A 50 -36.19 -48.51 -2.87
CA LEU A 50 -35.46 -47.83 -1.81
C LEU A 50 -34.00 -48.28 -1.70
N TYR A 51 -33.75 -49.57 -1.91
CA TYR A 51 -32.43 -50.18 -1.85
C TYR A 51 -31.54 -49.75 -3.00
N ASP A 52 -32.04 -49.79 -4.25
CA ASP A 52 -31.26 -49.43 -5.44
C ASP A 52 -31.14 -47.93 -5.67
N LEU A 53 -32.13 -47.11 -5.26
CA LEU A 53 -32.11 -45.64 -5.40
C LEU A 53 -31.40 -44.92 -4.23
N ALA A 54 -31.04 -45.62 -3.17
CA ALA A 54 -30.31 -45.02 -2.04
C ALA A 54 -28.98 -44.43 -2.54
N PRO A 55 -28.62 -43.16 -2.17
CA PRO A 55 -27.41 -42.48 -2.65
C PRO A 55 -26.13 -43.01 -2.01
N VAL A 56 -26.14 -44.27 -1.56
CA VAL A 56 -25.02 -44.94 -0.88
C VAL A 56 -24.84 -46.34 -1.40
N GLY A 57 -23.63 -46.86 -1.46
CA GLY A 57 -23.36 -48.24 -1.77
C GLY A 57 -23.70 -49.14 -0.58
N TYR A 58 -24.68 -50.04 -0.75
CA TYR A 58 -24.96 -51.08 0.24
C TYR A 58 -24.24 -52.37 -0.14
N PHE A 59 -23.62 -53.01 0.87
CA PHE A 59 -22.95 -54.29 0.75
C PHE A 59 -23.31 -55.20 1.89
N ILE A 60 -23.61 -56.49 1.59
CA ILE A 60 -23.73 -57.54 2.59
C ILE A 60 -22.54 -58.45 2.40
N LEU A 61 -21.75 -58.57 3.48
CA LEU A 61 -20.59 -59.44 3.51
C LEU A 61 -20.81 -60.59 4.42
N ASN A 62 -20.27 -61.78 4.08
CA ASN A 62 -20.20 -62.88 5.01
C ASN A 62 -19.07 -62.71 6.05
N TYR A 63 -18.94 -63.65 6.94
CA TYR A 63 -17.92 -63.67 7.99
C TYR A 63 -16.48 -63.49 7.48
N PHE A 64 -16.19 -63.97 6.25
CA PHE A 64 -14.87 -63.84 5.62
C PHE A 64 -14.68 -62.51 4.86
N GLY A 65 -15.64 -61.60 4.91
CA GLY A 65 -15.61 -60.34 4.18
C GLY A 65 -15.87 -60.49 2.69
N ILE A 66 -16.50 -61.60 2.24
CA ILE A 66 -16.88 -61.83 0.88
C ILE A 66 -18.25 -61.18 0.60
N ILE A 67 -18.36 -60.44 -0.49
CA ILE A 67 -19.58 -59.75 -0.89
C ILE A 67 -20.60 -60.73 -1.38
N GLU A 68 -21.73 -60.84 -0.69
CA GLU A 68 -22.88 -61.67 -1.06
C GLU A 68 -23.93 -60.88 -1.84
N GLU A 69 -24.17 -59.63 -1.42
CA GLU A 69 -25.12 -58.73 -2.09
C GLU A 69 -24.60 -57.31 -2.16
N THR A 70 -25.07 -56.59 -3.18
CA THR A 70 -24.83 -55.15 -3.34
C THR A 70 -25.97 -54.52 -4.14
N ASN A 71 -26.31 -53.26 -3.85
CA ASN A 71 -27.23 -52.44 -4.62
C ASN A 71 -26.57 -51.84 -5.86
N GLN A 72 -27.38 -51.16 -6.72
CA GLN A 72 -26.88 -50.52 -7.92
C GLN A 72 -25.79 -49.48 -7.62
N ASN A 73 -26.00 -48.59 -6.63
CA ASN A 73 -25.01 -47.60 -6.24
C ASN A 73 -23.70 -48.19 -5.73
N GLY A 74 -23.73 -49.35 -5.08
CA GLY A 74 -22.50 -50.06 -4.70
C GLY A 74 -21.71 -50.56 -5.90
N THR A 75 -22.40 -51.00 -6.98
CA THR A 75 -21.74 -51.38 -8.25
C THR A 75 -21.16 -50.18 -8.96
N ASP A 76 -21.88 -49.07 -8.99
CA ASP A 76 -21.44 -47.81 -9.62
C ASP A 76 -20.24 -47.22 -8.87
N LEU A 77 -20.28 -47.22 -7.54
CA LEU A 77 -19.19 -46.77 -6.68
C LEU A 77 -17.88 -47.54 -6.93
N LEU A 78 -17.97 -48.89 -7.06
CA LEU A 78 -16.80 -49.73 -7.33
C LEU A 78 -16.43 -49.77 -8.83
N LYS A 79 -17.18 -49.09 -9.70
CA LYS A 79 -17.00 -49.10 -11.18
C LYS A 79 -16.85 -50.50 -11.74
N ALA A 80 -17.66 -51.44 -11.23
CA ALA A 80 -17.59 -52.83 -11.61
C ALA A 80 -18.99 -53.46 -11.74
N SER A 81 -19.17 -54.43 -12.67
CA SER A 81 -20.44 -55.09 -12.83
C SER A 81 -20.78 -55.94 -11.60
N LYS A 82 -22.08 -56.12 -11.30
CA LYS A 82 -22.56 -56.93 -10.17
C LYS A 82 -21.95 -58.35 -10.16
N LYS A 83 -21.83 -58.98 -11.33
CA LYS A 83 -21.15 -60.29 -11.49
C LYS A 83 -19.65 -60.24 -11.17
N GLY A 84 -19.01 -59.10 -11.37
CA GLY A 84 -17.59 -58.91 -11.09
C GLY A 84 -17.29 -58.59 -9.61
N ILE A 85 -18.33 -58.27 -8.83
CA ILE A 85 -18.22 -57.90 -7.40
C ILE A 85 -18.62 -59.07 -6.49
N LEU A 86 -19.71 -59.72 -6.81
CA LEU A 86 -20.22 -60.85 -6.01
C LEU A 86 -19.20 -61.99 -5.91
N GLY A 87 -19.08 -62.57 -4.74
CA GLY A 87 -18.12 -63.63 -4.43
C GLY A 87 -16.67 -63.16 -4.22
N ARG A 88 -16.37 -61.86 -4.38
CA ARG A 88 -15.03 -61.33 -4.08
C ARG A 88 -14.96 -60.80 -2.64
N ARG A 89 -13.76 -60.80 -2.11
CA ARG A 89 -13.50 -60.11 -0.82
C ARG A 89 -13.57 -58.62 -1.00
N PHE A 90 -14.31 -57.89 -0.15
CA PHE A 90 -14.42 -56.45 -0.17
C PHE A 90 -13.05 -55.77 -0.04
N GLN A 91 -12.11 -56.38 0.72
CA GLN A 91 -10.71 -55.94 0.83
C GLN A 91 -10.01 -55.73 -0.52
N SER A 92 -10.38 -56.50 -1.58
CA SER A 92 -9.74 -56.36 -2.90
C SER A 92 -10.00 -55.03 -3.58
N PHE A 93 -10.94 -54.24 -3.07
CA PHE A 93 -11.27 -52.90 -3.53
C PHE A 93 -10.70 -51.81 -2.61
N ILE A 94 -10.04 -52.19 -1.49
CA ILE A 94 -9.49 -51.27 -0.51
C ILE A 94 -8.00 -51.04 -0.79
N ALA A 95 -7.57 -49.79 -0.72
CA ALA A 95 -6.16 -49.44 -0.80
C ALA A 95 -5.35 -50.12 0.35
N THR A 96 -4.17 -50.64 0.04
CA THR A 96 -3.37 -51.48 0.97
C THR A 96 -3.13 -50.84 2.34
N HIS A 97 -2.92 -49.53 2.39
CA HIS A 97 -2.72 -48.82 3.64
C HIS A 97 -3.96 -48.68 4.51
N SER A 98 -5.18 -48.88 3.97
CA SER A 98 -6.44 -48.82 4.72
C SER A 98 -6.95 -50.21 5.16
N TRP A 99 -6.16 -51.29 4.94
CA TRP A 99 -6.55 -52.63 5.32
C TRP A 99 -6.69 -52.81 6.82
N GLU A 100 -5.77 -52.25 7.60
CA GLU A 100 -5.80 -52.30 9.06
C GLU A 100 -7.08 -51.65 9.61
N ASP A 101 -7.42 -50.48 9.09
CA ASP A 101 -8.64 -49.74 9.47
C ASP A 101 -9.91 -50.56 9.16
N PHE A 102 -9.94 -51.21 7.99
CA PHE A 102 -11.05 -52.06 7.62
C PHE A 102 -11.20 -53.29 8.49
N TYR A 103 -10.10 -53.99 8.80
CA TYR A 103 -10.16 -55.14 9.74
C TYR A 103 -10.52 -54.74 11.15
N ALA A 104 -9.98 -53.59 11.62
CA ALA A 104 -10.37 -53.03 12.92
C ALA A 104 -11.87 -52.70 12.95
N PHE A 105 -12.42 -52.17 11.83
CA PHE A 105 -13.85 -51.89 11.70
C PHE A 105 -14.69 -53.19 11.76
N LEU A 106 -14.32 -54.26 11.02
CA LEU A 106 -15.02 -55.57 11.08
C LEU A 106 -14.96 -56.19 12.48
N HIS A 107 -13.80 -56.14 13.12
CA HIS A 107 -13.60 -56.66 14.49
C HIS A 107 -14.44 -55.89 15.53
N LYS A 108 -14.51 -54.55 15.42
CA LYS A 108 -15.40 -53.76 16.28
C LYS A 108 -16.87 -54.09 16.10
N MET A 109 -17.30 -54.34 14.89
CA MET A 109 -18.69 -54.75 14.60
C MET A 109 -19.03 -56.12 15.20
N GLN A 110 -18.05 -57.04 15.26
CA GLN A 110 -18.29 -58.36 15.86
C GLN A 110 -18.47 -58.29 17.39
N ASN A 111 -17.71 -57.40 18.04
CA ASN A 111 -17.62 -57.33 19.51
C ASN A 111 -18.48 -56.22 20.13
N GLY A 112 -19.17 -55.43 19.32
CA GLY A 112 -19.94 -54.26 19.76
C GLY A 112 -21.42 -54.38 19.39
N ASP A 113 -22.27 -53.95 20.32
CA ASP A 113 -23.71 -53.81 20.06
C ASP A 113 -23.96 -52.41 19.43
N GLY A 114 -23.99 -52.34 18.10
CA GLY A 114 -24.37 -51.10 17.47
C GLY A 114 -23.70 -50.78 16.15
N LYS A 115 -24.04 -49.60 15.61
CA LYS A 115 -23.53 -49.09 14.33
C LYS A 115 -22.10 -48.60 14.52
N MET A 116 -21.16 -49.11 13.73
CA MET A 116 -19.77 -48.70 13.70
C MET A 116 -19.48 -47.88 12.45
N SER A 117 -18.47 -47.00 12.48
CA SER A 117 -18.00 -46.26 11.30
C SER A 117 -16.48 -46.23 11.22
N ALA A 118 -15.98 -46.20 9.99
CA ALA A 118 -14.57 -45.99 9.71
C ALA A 118 -14.40 -45.19 8.38
N GLU A 119 -13.26 -44.53 8.19
CA GLU A 119 -12.90 -43.98 6.91
C GLU A 119 -11.81 -44.84 6.27
N ILE A 120 -12.01 -45.23 5.03
CA ILE A 120 -11.08 -46.04 4.25
C ILE A 120 -10.95 -45.48 2.84
N GLN A 121 -9.87 -45.84 2.18
CA GLN A 121 -9.69 -45.52 0.76
C GLN A 121 -9.95 -46.73 -0.08
N LEU A 122 -10.78 -46.56 -1.12
CA LEU A 122 -11.00 -47.59 -2.14
C LEU A 122 -10.10 -47.32 -3.34
N ASN A 123 -9.49 -48.39 -3.85
CA ASN A 123 -8.71 -48.35 -5.08
C ASN A 123 -9.57 -48.93 -6.21
N LEU A 124 -10.02 -48.07 -7.11
CA LEU A 124 -10.87 -48.44 -8.23
C LEU A 124 -10.00 -48.87 -9.43
N LYS A 125 -10.61 -49.58 -10.37
CA LYS A 125 -9.95 -49.94 -11.61
C LYS A 125 -9.46 -48.68 -12.35
N GLY A 126 -8.16 -48.60 -12.66
CA GLY A 126 -7.54 -47.46 -13.34
C GLY A 126 -6.76 -46.52 -12.40
N GLU A 127 -6.30 -46.99 -11.24
CA GLU A 127 -5.51 -46.25 -10.24
C GLU A 127 -6.25 -45.05 -9.56
N GLU A 128 -7.58 -44.96 -9.76
CA GLU A 128 -8.37 -43.93 -9.11
C GLU A 128 -8.62 -44.32 -7.65
N VAL A 129 -8.19 -43.45 -6.72
CA VAL A 129 -8.40 -43.63 -5.29
C VAL A 129 -9.51 -42.71 -4.82
N ILE A 130 -10.55 -43.26 -4.21
CA ILE A 130 -11.63 -42.49 -3.59
C ILE A 130 -11.61 -42.64 -2.06
N HIS A 131 -11.92 -41.57 -1.39
CA HIS A 131 -12.11 -41.57 0.06
C HIS A 131 -13.53 -41.92 0.40
N THR A 132 -13.71 -42.96 1.20
CA THR A 132 -15.05 -43.41 1.58
C THR A 132 -15.20 -43.50 3.09
N ARG A 133 -16.39 -43.20 3.58
CA ARG A 133 -16.84 -43.53 4.93
C ARG A 133 -17.66 -44.80 4.83
N ILE A 134 -17.23 -45.80 5.60
CA ILE A 134 -17.99 -47.05 5.75
C ILE A 134 -18.71 -47.00 7.10
N GLU A 135 -19.97 -47.43 7.11
CA GLU A 135 -20.78 -47.59 8.33
C GLU A 135 -21.45 -48.96 8.26
N GLY A 136 -21.55 -49.64 9.38
CA GLY A 136 -22.14 -50.97 9.34
C GLY A 136 -22.50 -51.54 10.70
N ILE A 137 -23.24 -52.66 10.62
CA ILE A 137 -23.63 -53.49 11.77
C ILE A 137 -23.37 -54.95 11.45
N ALA A 138 -23.08 -55.73 12.44
CA ALA A 138 -23.03 -57.18 12.34
C ALA A 138 -24.35 -57.78 12.85
N ILE A 139 -24.98 -58.62 12.05
CA ILE A 139 -26.24 -59.29 12.44
C ILE A 139 -26.01 -60.81 12.36
N PRO A 140 -26.28 -61.52 13.46
CA PRO A 140 -26.27 -62.99 13.43
C PRO A 140 -27.30 -63.52 12.41
N SER A 141 -26.96 -64.53 11.64
CA SER A 141 -27.90 -65.14 10.67
C SER A 141 -28.97 -65.93 11.45
N LEU A 142 -30.24 -65.74 11.07
CA LEU A 142 -31.36 -66.47 11.64
C LEU A 142 -31.36 -67.97 11.31
N LEU A 143 -30.59 -68.38 10.26
CA LEU A 143 -30.60 -69.74 9.68
C LEU A 143 -29.25 -70.48 9.85
N SER A 144 -28.18 -69.80 10.32
CA SER A 144 -26.84 -70.37 10.51
C SER A 144 -26.14 -69.69 11.67
N THR A 145 -25.10 -70.33 12.21
CA THR A 145 -24.21 -69.73 13.24
C THR A 145 -23.32 -68.61 12.66
N ASP A 146 -23.49 -68.22 11.42
CA ASP A 146 -22.66 -67.26 10.70
C ASP A 146 -23.15 -65.82 10.92
N VAL A 147 -22.20 -64.89 11.07
CA VAL A 147 -22.43 -63.45 11.18
C VAL A 147 -22.39 -62.83 9.78
N LYS A 148 -23.37 -61.99 9.46
CA LYS A 148 -23.36 -61.15 8.26
C LYS A 148 -23.11 -59.69 8.61
N TYR A 149 -22.27 -59.03 7.82
CA TYR A 149 -21.99 -57.60 7.95
C TYR A 149 -22.81 -56.83 6.93
N TYR A 150 -23.62 -55.89 7.40
CA TYR A 150 -24.40 -54.96 6.57
C TYR A 150 -23.63 -53.64 6.61
N ILE A 151 -23.09 -53.24 5.45
CA ILE A 151 -22.20 -52.10 5.32
C ILE A 151 -22.77 -51.12 4.32
N THR A 152 -22.76 -49.83 4.68
CA THR A 152 -22.97 -48.72 3.77
C THR A 152 -21.62 -48.04 3.47
N VAL A 153 -21.42 -47.68 2.21
CA VAL A 153 -20.21 -47.03 1.71
C VAL A 153 -20.62 -45.71 1.07
N ILE A 154 -20.07 -44.62 1.57
CA ILE A 154 -20.36 -43.24 1.16
C ILE A 154 -19.09 -42.63 0.60
N ASP A 155 -19.13 -42.13 -0.63
CA ASP A 155 -18.00 -41.36 -1.19
C ASP A 155 -17.94 -39.97 -0.53
N ILE A 156 -16.84 -39.68 0.15
CA ILE A 156 -16.58 -38.41 0.81
C ILE A 156 -15.44 -37.62 0.14
N THR A 157 -15.01 -38.05 -1.06
CA THR A 157 -13.85 -37.44 -1.77
C THR A 157 -14.08 -35.96 -2.06
N ALA A 158 -15.24 -35.61 -2.61
CA ALA A 158 -15.58 -34.22 -2.92
C ALA A 158 -15.61 -33.33 -1.64
N SER A 159 -16.21 -33.83 -0.57
CA SER A 159 -16.29 -33.13 0.72
C SER A 159 -14.90 -32.94 1.34
N ARG A 160 -14.07 -33.96 1.31
CA ARG A 160 -12.69 -33.88 1.82
C ARG A 160 -11.80 -32.92 1.03
N ASN A 161 -11.91 -32.96 -0.30
CA ASN A 161 -11.17 -32.05 -1.17
C ASN A 161 -11.60 -30.59 -0.96
N ALA A 162 -12.89 -30.32 -0.81
CA ALA A 162 -13.42 -29.00 -0.51
C ALA A 162 -12.91 -28.49 0.85
N GLN A 163 -12.92 -29.34 1.88
CA GLN A 163 -12.42 -28.99 3.22
C GLN A 163 -10.91 -28.72 3.21
N LYS A 164 -10.14 -29.54 2.47
CA LYS A 164 -8.70 -29.33 2.32
C LYS A 164 -8.39 -28.04 1.58
N ALA A 165 -9.06 -27.75 0.47
CA ALA A 165 -8.91 -26.53 -0.30
C ALA A 165 -9.25 -25.27 0.54
N LEU A 166 -10.30 -25.36 1.37
CA LEU A 166 -10.67 -24.27 2.28
C LEU A 166 -9.58 -24.04 3.33
N SER A 167 -9.05 -25.12 3.93
CA SER A 167 -7.95 -25.02 4.90
C SER A 167 -6.69 -24.43 4.29
N GLU A 168 -6.27 -24.92 3.12
CA GLU A 168 -5.10 -24.40 2.40
C GLU A 168 -5.27 -22.92 2.01
N THR A 169 -6.47 -22.53 1.60
CA THR A 169 -6.76 -21.14 1.27
C THR A 169 -6.71 -20.24 2.51
N LYS A 170 -7.26 -20.71 3.62
CA LYS A 170 -7.19 -20.00 4.91
C LYS A 170 -5.76 -19.84 5.38
N ASP A 171 -4.97 -20.91 5.38
CA ASP A 171 -3.57 -20.88 5.81
C ASP A 171 -2.74 -19.94 4.94
N ARG A 172 -2.97 -19.97 3.62
CA ARG A 172 -2.33 -19.06 2.67
C ARG A 172 -2.69 -17.60 2.94
N LEU A 173 -3.97 -17.32 3.23
CA LEU A 173 -4.43 -15.96 3.56
C LEU A 173 -3.77 -15.48 4.86
N GLU A 174 -3.74 -16.30 5.91
CA GLU A 174 -3.10 -15.97 7.18
C GLU A 174 -1.60 -15.71 7.01
N MET A 175 -0.89 -16.53 6.23
CA MET A 175 0.53 -16.32 5.92
C MET A 175 0.76 -15.01 5.18
N THR A 176 -0.10 -14.68 4.19
CA THR A 176 0.01 -13.44 3.42
C THR A 176 -0.19 -12.21 4.32
N LEU A 177 -1.20 -12.21 5.17
CA LEU A 177 -1.46 -11.13 6.12
C LEU A 177 -0.31 -10.94 7.12
N LYS A 178 0.25 -12.04 7.64
CA LYS A 178 1.43 -11.99 8.52
C LYS A 178 2.66 -11.43 7.82
N ALA A 179 2.94 -11.89 6.60
CA ALA A 179 4.11 -11.43 5.81
C ALA A 179 4.03 -9.95 5.43
N SER A 180 2.82 -9.42 5.22
CA SER A 180 2.58 -8.00 4.91
C SER A 180 2.47 -7.11 6.15
N SER A 181 2.67 -7.66 7.36
CA SER A 181 2.45 -6.93 8.63
C SER A 181 1.09 -6.24 8.68
N THR A 182 0.06 -6.92 8.17
CA THR A 182 -1.30 -6.38 8.00
C THR A 182 -2.25 -7.09 8.95
N GLY A 183 -2.96 -6.32 9.74
CA GLY A 183 -4.08 -6.80 10.56
C GLY A 183 -5.41 -6.63 9.85
N THR A 184 -6.42 -7.34 10.31
CA THR A 184 -7.80 -7.20 9.84
C THR A 184 -8.71 -6.62 10.90
N TRP A 185 -9.69 -5.84 10.46
CA TRP A 185 -10.68 -5.25 11.36
C TRP A 185 -12.08 -5.31 10.74
N THR A 186 -13.07 -5.38 11.61
CA THR A 186 -14.48 -5.28 11.24
C THR A 186 -15.21 -4.41 12.25
N ALA A 187 -15.95 -3.42 11.78
CA ALA A 187 -16.77 -2.53 12.59
C ALA A 187 -18.24 -2.79 12.32
N ASP A 188 -18.96 -3.26 13.33
CA ASP A 188 -20.44 -3.37 13.29
C ASP A 188 -21.02 -2.02 13.67
N CYS A 189 -21.53 -1.31 12.67
CA CYS A 189 -22.12 0.02 12.87
C CYS A 189 -23.43 0.00 13.66
N ASN A 190 -24.12 -1.14 13.68
CA ASN A 190 -25.40 -1.27 14.40
C ASN A 190 -25.19 -1.55 15.89
N ALA A 191 -24.19 -2.39 16.20
CA ALA A 191 -23.88 -2.79 17.57
C ALA A 191 -22.81 -1.90 18.23
N ASP A 192 -22.26 -0.91 17.53
CA ASP A 192 -21.13 -0.06 17.97
C ASP A 192 -19.93 -0.89 18.45
N ARG A 193 -19.64 -1.98 17.74
CA ARG A 193 -18.57 -2.92 18.08
C ARG A 193 -17.49 -2.97 17.00
N LEU A 194 -16.25 -2.98 17.45
CA LEU A 194 -15.05 -3.14 16.64
C LEU A 194 -14.41 -4.49 16.94
N TYR A 195 -14.21 -5.29 15.92
CA TYR A 195 -13.49 -6.57 15.99
C TYR A 195 -12.12 -6.40 15.35
N LEU A 196 -11.08 -6.74 16.09
CA LEU A 196 -9.68 -6.70 15.64
C LEU A 196 -9.11 -8.10 15.75
N ASP A 197 -8.38 -8.54 14.72
CA ASP A 197 -7.62 -9.77 14.82
C ASP A 197 -6.39 -9.60 15.73
N LEU A 198 -5.72 -10.70 16.04
CA LEU A 198 -4.55 -10.68 16.92
C LEU A 198 -3.43 -9.81 16.35
N HIS A 199 -3.31 -9.74 15.02
CA HIS A 199 -2.27 -8.96 14.35
C HIS A 199 -2.55 -7.45 14.47
N SER A 200 -3.79 -7.04 14.26
CA SER A 200 -4.24 -5.65 14.51
C SER A 200 -3.98 -5.22 15.95
N LEU A 201 -4.30 -6.07 16.93
CA LEU A 201 -4.03 -5.77 18.34
C LEU A 201 -2.54 -5.59 18.61
N ASN A 202 -1.68 -6.42 18.02
CA ASN A 202 -0.22 -6.31 18.14
C ASN A 202 0.32 -5.02 17.50
N ILE A 203 -0.16 -4.65 16.31
CA ILE A 203 0.21 -3.40 15.65
C ILE A 203 -0.14 -2.20 16.53
N LEU A 204 -1.34 -2.19 17.11
CA LEU A 204 -1.84 -1.12 17.98
C LEU A 204 -1.22 -1.14 19.39
N GLY A 205 -0.46 -2.20 19.74
CA GLY A 205 0.09 -2.37 21.09
C GLY A 205 -0.98 -2.57 22.16
N ILE A 206 -2.09 -3.22 21.83
CA ILE A 206 -3.21 -3.50 22.73
C ILE A 206 -3.16 -4.99 23.10
N GLN A 207 -3.12 -5.31 24.39
CA GLN A 207 -3.27 -6.70 24.81
C GLN A 207 -4.72 -7.15 24.62
N ARG A 208 -4.91 -8.40 24.18
CA ARG A 208 -6.24 -8.96 23.94
C ARG A 208 -7.18 -8.88 25.14
N ALA A 209 -6.64 -9.01 26.35
CA ALA A 209 -7.41 -8.91 27.59
C ALA A 209 -7.89 -7.47 27.88
N ASP A 210 -7.21 -6.46 27.35
CA ASP A 210 -7.51 -5.04 27.58
C ASP A 210 -8.42 -4.43 26.48
N PHE A 211 -8.73 -5.20 25.44
CA PHE A 211 -9.59 -4.74 24.34
C PHE A 211 -11.04 -5.16 24.59
N ASP A 212 -11.88 -4.19 24.88
CA ASP A 212 -13.31 -4.38 25.19
C ASP A 212 -14.22 -4.41 23.95
N GLY A 213 -13.64 -4.25 22.76
CA GLY A 213 -14.38 -4.23 21.50
C GLY A 213 -15.09 -2.90 21.21
N THR A 214 -14.78 -1.82 21.94
CA THR A 214 -15.40 -0.52 21.74
C THR A 214 -14.55 0.39 20.85
N LEU A 215 -15.21 1.23 20.03
CA LEU A 215 -14.55 2.27 19.23
C LEU A 215 -13.82 3.28 20.13
N GLN A 216 -14.36 3.57 21.31
CA GLN A 216 -13.76 4.52 22.25
C GLN A 216 -12.39 4.07 22.73
N ARG A 217 -12.23 2.78 23.03
CA ARG A 217 -10.93 2.19 23.42
C ARG A 217 -9.89 2.30 22.31
N TYR A 218 -10.31 2.08 21.08
CA TYR A 218 -9.47 2.27 19.91
C TYR A 218 -9.03 3.72 19.73
N LEU A 219 -9.98 4.67 19.75
CA LEU A 219 -9.70 6.11 19.63
C LEU A 219 -8.76 6.63 20.72
N SER A 220 -8.76 6.04 21.92
CA SER A 220 -7.86 6.43 23.00
C SER A 220 -6.38 6.20 22.70
N LYS A 221 -6.04 5.33 21.76
CA LYS A 221 -4.67 5.03 21.31
C LYS A 221 -4.17 5.97 20.22
N ILE A 222 -5.06 6.68 19.57
CA ILE A 222 -4.72 7.64 18.51
C ILE A 222 -4.07 8.89 19.15
N ASP A 223 -3.05 9.41 18.47
CA ASP A 223 -2.40 10.65 18.87
C ASP A 223 -3.44 11.77 19.08
N PRO A 224 -3.36 12.55 20.16
CA PRO A 224 -4.33 13.62 20.42
C PRO A 224 -4.53 14.59 19.27
N ALA A 225 -3.49 14.87 18.48
CA ALA A 225 -3.56 15.77 17.33
C ALA A 225 -4.42 15.20 16.18
N ASP A 226 -4.40 13.88 15.98
CA ASP A 226 -5.11 13.22 14.87
C ASP A 226 -6.51 12.72 15.28
N ARG A 227 -6.79 12.64 16.59
CA ARG A 227 -8.00 12.02 17.15
C ARG A 227 -9.28 12.67 16.68
N ALA A 228 -9.32 14.00 16.64
CA ALA A 228 -10.51 14.76 16.26
C ALA A 228 -10.86 14.50 14.78
N ASP A 229 -9.87 14.51 13.90
CA ASP A 229 -10.05 14.31 12.46
C ASP A 229 -10.50 12.87 12.16
N VAL A 230 -9.87 11.87 12.81
CA VAL A 230 -10.28 10.47 12.68
C VAL A 230 -11.70 10.24 13.18
N GLN A 231 -12.08 10.84 14.31
CA GLN A 231 -13.43 10.72 14.85
C GLN A 231 -14.47 11.34 13.91
N GLN A 232 -14.19 12.53 13.38
CA GLN A 232 -15.07 13.18 12.41
C GLN A 232 -15.21 12.38 11.13
N TYR A 233 -14.11 11.82 10.62
CA TYR A 233 -14.13 10.98 9.43
C TYR A 233 -14.98 9.72 9.63
N LEU A 234 -14.82 9.02 10.76
CA LEU A 234 -15.60 7.82 11.08
C LEU A 234 -17.10 8.12 11.22
N LEU A 235 -17.46 9.28 11.77
CA LEU A 235 -18.86 9.73 11.83
C LEU A 235 -19.42 9.96 10.43
N THR A 236 -18.65 10.58 9.55
CA THR A 236 -19.05 10.83 8.14
C THR A 236 -19.17 9.52 7.36
N ALA A 237 -18.24 8.59 7.58
CA ALA A 237 -18.28 7.25 6.96
C ALA A 237 -19.55 6.49 7.38
N ARG A 238 -19.91 6.55 8.65
CA ARG A 238 -21.15 5.93 9.17
C ARG A 238 -22.43 6.52 8.54
N ALA A 239 -22.37 7.77 8.07
CA ALA A 239 -23.51 8.47 7.46
C ALA A 239 -23.72 8.15 5.97
N GLY A 240 -22.85 7.37 5.31
CA GLY A 240 -23.04 6.98 3.90
C GLY A 240 -21.79 6.79 3.06
N ALA A 241 -20.60 6.73 3.65
CA ALA A 241 -19.40 6.38 2.88
C ALA A 241 -19.40 4.89 2.50
N THR A 242 -18.83 4.58 1.34
CA THR A 242 -18.66 3.21 0.86
C THR A 242 -17.26 2.67 1.15
N GLU A 243 -16.31 3.56 1.44
CA GLU A 243 -14.89 3.24 1.63
C GLU A 243 -14.31 4.02 2.81
N ILE A 244 -13.38 3.41 3.53
CA ILE A 244 -12.55 4.02 4.57
C ILE A 244 -11.11 3.97 4.08
N ASP A 245 -10.44 5.13 4.01
CA ASP A 245 -9.01 5.26 3.74
C ASP A 245 -8.45 6.38 4.62
N LEU A 246 -7.69 6.00 5.64
CA LEU A 246 -7.18 6.88 6.69
C LEU A 246 -5.75 6.54 7.05
N ASP A 247 -4.93 7.58 7.18
CA ASP A 247 -3.61 7.52 7.81
C ASP A 247 -3.63 8.37 9.10
N PHE A 248 -3.16 7.82 10.22
CA PHE A 248 -3.06 8.54 11.49
C PHE A 248 -1.94 7.97 12.36
N ARG A 249 -1.56 8.72 13.39
CA ARG A 249 -0.55 8.31 14.36
C ARG A 249 -1.19 7.71 15.60
N ILE A 250 -0.52 6.69 16.14
CA ILE A 250 -0.85 6.09 17.43
C ILE A 250 0.34 6.16 18.38
N LEU A 251 0.05 6.18 19.67
CA LEU A 251 1.05 6.03 20.71
C LEU A 251 1.04 4.57 21.21
N ALA A 252 1.98 3.75 20.73
CA ALA A 252 2.14 2.37 21.13
C ALA A 252 3.43 2.21 21.94
N ALA A 253 3.33 1.82 23.21
CA ALA A 253 4.48 1.61 24.12
C ALA A 253 5.48 2.79 24.12
N HIS A 254 5.00 4.03 24.17
CA HIS A 254 5.78 5.29 24.10
C HIS A 254 6.48 5.57 22.76
N VAL A 255 6.16 4.82 21.72
CA VAL A 255 6.65 5.05 20.36
C VAL A 255 5.48 5.50 19.48
N ILE A 256 5.72 6.55 18.69
CA ILE A 256 4.75 6.99 17.68
C ILE A 256 4.84 6.04 16.48
N LYS A 257 3.71 5.47 16.11
CA LYS A 257 3.58 4.65 14.91
C LYS A 257 2.60 5.30 13.94
N HIS A 258 2.87 5.20 12.66
CA HIS A 258 1.98 5.60 11.59
C HIS A 258 1.15 4.41 11.14
N ILE A 259 -0.16 4.53 11.20
CA ILE A 259 -1.09 3.46 10.85
C ILE A 259 -1.92 3.87 9.66
N ALA A 260 -1.99 3.00 8.66
CA ALA A 260 -2.94 3.11 7.55
C ALA A 260 -4.10 2.14 7.77
N VAL A 261 -5.32 2.64 7.65
CA VAL A 261 -6.56 1.87 7.75
C VAL A 261 -7.32 2.00 6.46
N LYS A 262 -7.59 0.85 5.81
CA LYS A 262 -8.39 0.77 4.58
C LYS A 262 -9.51 -0.24 4.77
N GLY A 263 -10.70 0.09 4.28
CA GLY A 263 -11.85 -0.79 4.40
C GLY A 263 -12.99 -0.40 3.48
N ASN A 264 -13.90 -1.34 3.30
CA ASN A 264 -15.10 -1.15 2.49
C ASN A 264 -16.34 -1.55 3.27
N VAL A 265 -17.49 -1.03 2.84
CA VAL A 265 -18.78 -1.47 3.35
C VAL A 265 -19.05 -2.90 2.89
N MET A 266 -19.52 -3.72 3.82
CA MET A 266 -19.95 -5.10 3.55
C MET A 266 -21.40 -5.24 4.02
N TYR A 267 -22.28 -5.64 3.10
CA TYR A 267 -23.70 -5.85 3.41
C TYR A 267 -23.89 -7.27 3.96
N LEU A 268 -24.63 -7.35 5.06
CA LEU A 268 -25.02 -8.58 5.73
C LEU A 268 -26.49 -8.88 5.44
N GLU A 269 -26.96 -10.09 5.73
CA GLU A 269 -28.38 -10.44 5.59
C GLU A 269 -29.28 -9.51 6.42
N GLY A 270 -30.37 -9.01 5.84
CA GLY A 270 -31.39 -8.20 6.53
C GLY A 270 -31.06 -6.71 6.68
N ASP A 271 -30.61 -6.02 5.60
CA ASP A 271 -30.28 -4.57 5.55
C ASP A 271 -29.24 -4.09 6.59
N LYS A 272 -28.50 -5.02 7.19
CA LYS A 272 -27.39 -4.71 8.08
C LYS A 272 -26.13 -4.52 7.26
N PHE A 273 -25.31 -3.56 7.66
CA PHE A 273 -24.00 -3.37 7.05
C PHE A 273 -22.91 -3.25 8.12
N CYS A 274 -21.72 -3.65 7.76
CA CYS A 274 -20.52 -3.42 8.56
C CYS A 274 -19.41 -2.88 7.65
N PHE A 275 -18.42 -2.27 8.24
CA PHE A 275 -17.16 -2.00 7.56
C PHE A 275 -16.17 -3.11 7.89
N ALA A 276 -15.47 -3.58 6.87
CA ALA A 276 -14.39 -4.54 7.06
C ALA A 276 -13.18 -4.11 6.23
N GLY A 277 -11.99 -4.36 6.76
CA GLY A 277 -10.80 -3.92 6.07
C GLY A 277 -9.51 -4.38 6.73
N ILE A 278 -8.45 -3.67 6.37
CA ILE A 278 -7.08 -3.94 6.81
C ILE A 278 -6.50 -2.74 7.55
N LEU A 279 -5.58 -3.04 8.44
CA LEU A 279 -4.81 -2.09 9.24
C LEU A 279 -3.32 -2.44 9.08
N MET A 280 -2.51 -1.44 8.73
CA MET A 280 -1.09 -1.62 8.44
C MET A 280 -0.24 -0.64 9.24
N ASP A 281 0.89 -1.10 9.77
CA ASP A 281 1.96 -0.24 10.28
C ASP A 281 2.78 0.26 9.08
N ILE A 282 2.68 1.55 8.80
CA ILE A 282 3.40 2.22 7.71
C ILE A 282 4.54 3.11 8.21
N THR A 283 4.97 2.93 9.47
CA THR A 283 5.99 3.78 10.11
C THR A 283 7.31 3.76 9.36
N GLU A 284 7.81 2.57 9.03
CA GLU A 284 9.06 2.42 8.27
C GLU A 284 8.96 3.09 6.89
N ARG A 285 7.84 2.88 6.20
CA ARG A 285 7.59 3.51 4.88
C ARG A 285 7.58 5.03 4.96
N LYS A 286 6.93 5.62 5.99
CA LYS A 286 6.91 7.09 6.20
C LYS A 286 8.30 7.61 6.53
N ASN A 287 9.03 6.95 7.43
CA ASN A 287 10.40 7.36 7.79
C ASN A 287 11.34 7.33 6.57
N LEU A 288 11.28 6.26 5.77
CA LEU A 288 12.08 6.16 4.53
C LEU A 288 11.69 7.24 3.51
N GLN A 289 10.41 7.57 3.41
CA GLN A 289 9.94 8.65 2.54
C GLN A 289 10.46 10.01 2.99
N GLU A 290 10.37 10.32 4.29
CA GLU A 290 10.89 11.57 4.86
C GLU A 290 12.42 11.68 4.71
N GLU A 291 13.13 10.58 4.94
CA GLU A 291 14.58 10.53 4.72
C GLU A 291 14.95 10.76 3.25
N ALA A 292 14.22 10.12 2.32
CA ALA A 292 14.43 10.30 0.89
C ALA A 292 14.17 11.76 0.45
N GLU A 293 13.12 12.40 0.98
CA GLU A 293 12.83 13.80 0.71
C GLU A 293 13.91 14.71 1.28
N ARG A 294 14.39 14.44 2.49
CA ARG A 294 15.50 15.16 3.11
C ARG A 294 16.78 15.04 2.28
N LEU A 295 17.18 13.82 1.93
CA LEU A 295 18.37 13.58 1.10
C LEU A 295 18.27 14.27 -0.27
N LYS A 296 17.10 14.24 -0.90
CA LYS A 296 16.86 14.94 -2.16
C LYS A 296 17.04 16.45 -2.01
N ASN A 297 16.52 17.03 -0.93
CA ASN A 297 16.65 18.45 -0.65
C ASN A 297 18.13 18.85 -0.40
N ASP A 298 18.85 18.04 0.40
CA ASP A 298 20.26 18.25 0.67
C ASP A 298 21.11 18.13 -0.60
N GLN A 299 20.81 17.15 -1.46
CA GLN A 299 21.46 17.02 -2.77
C GLN A 299 21.21 18.23 -3.66
N GLN A 300 19.98 18.75 -3.70
CA GLN A 300 19.66 19.96 -4.47
C GLN A 300 20.45 21.17 -3.95
N LYS A 301 20.56 21.34 -2.63
CA LYS A 301 21.37 22.42 -2.02
C LYS A 301 22.85 22.30 -2.41
N LEU A 302 23.41 21.10 -2.36
CA LEU A 302 24.80 20.86 -2.72
C LEU A 302 25.09 21.21 -4.19
N ILE A 303 24.24 20.73 -5.10
CA ILE A 303 24.38 21.04 -6.55
C ILE A 303 24.30 22.54 -6.78
N LEU A 304 23.34 23.21 -6.15
CA LEU A 304 23.15 24.64 -6.30
C LEU A 304 24.35 25.44 -5.76
N SER A 305 24.84 25.10 -4.57
CA SER A 305 26.04 25.72 -3.99
C SER A 305 27.27 25.55 -4.89
N ALA A 306 27.51 24.31 -5.38
CA ALA A 306 28.61 24.04 -6.30
C ALA A 306 28.50 24.86 -7.60
N THR A 307 27.29 25.00 -8.14
CA THR A 307 27.03 25.77 -9.34
C THR A 307 27.30 27.25 -9.13
N LEU A 308 26.80 27.83 -8.03
CA LEU A 308 27.05 29.25 -7.69
C LEU A 308 28.53 29.51 -7.45
N THR A 309 29.23 28.61 -6.75
CA THR A 309 30.66 28.71 -6.52
C THR A 309 31.47 28.67 -7.83
N ALA A 310 31.10 27.75 -8.73
CA ALA A 310 31.73 27.68 -10.07
C ALA A 310 31.50 28.96 -10.88
N GLN A 311 30.28 29.50 -10.85
CA GLN A 311 29.92 30.74 -11.51
C GLN A 311 30.70 31.95 -10.96
N GLU A 312 30.88 32.04 -9.64
CA GLU A 312 31.68 33.11 -9.06
C GLU A 312 33.19 32.96 -9.36
N ARG A 313 33.72 31.74 -9.41
CA ARG A 313 35.09 31.49 -9.84
C ARG A 313 35.30 31.96 -11.30
N GLU A 314 34.36 31.65 -12.20
CA GLU A 314 34.43 32.07 -13.61
C GLU A 314 34.37 33.59 -13.73
N ARG A 315 33.46 34.27 -13.00
CA ARG A 315 33.41 35.74 -12.92
C ARG A 315 34.73 36.34 -12.46
N ASN A 316 35.33 35.78 -11.40
CA ASN A 316 36.64 36.23 -10.90
C ASN A 316 37.76 36.03 -11.93
N ASN A 317 37.75 34.93 -12.71
CA ASN A 317 38.73 34.67 -13.76
C ASN A 317 38.60 35.66 -14.90
N ILE A 318 37.37 35.92 -15.35
CA ILE A 318 37.09 36.90 -16.42
C ILE A 318 37.49 38.31 -15.99
N SER A 319 37.14 38.69 -14.74
CA SER A 319 37.51 39.99 -14.19
C SER A 319 39.03 40.20 -14.16
N ARG A 320 39.78 39.19 -13.67
CA ARG A 320 41.23 39.25 -13.68
C ARG A 320 41.79 39.35 -15.11
N ALA A 321 41.29 38.55 -16.03
CA ALA A 321 41.73 38.58 -17.42
C ALA A 321 41.47 39.98 -18.08
N LEU A 322 40.32 40.59 -17.79
CA LEU A 322 40.02 41.97 -18.26
C LEU A 322 40.97 42.99 -17.65
N HIS A 323 41.21 42.91 -16.34
CA HIS A 323 42.10 43.85 -15.64
C HIS A 323 43.56 43.71 -16.08
N ASP A 324 44.11 42.49 -16.02
CA ASP A 324 45.53 42.23 -16.15
C ASP A 324 45.99 42.19 -17.64
N SER A 325 45.08 41.83 -18.57
CA SER A 325 45.44 41.75 -19.98
C SER A 325 44.88 42.93 -20.76
N VAL A 326 43.56 43.11 -20.76
CA VAL A 326 42.93 44.12 -21.64
C VAL A 326 43.26 45.55 -21.19
N CYS A 327 43.15 45.88 -19.90
CA CYS A 327 43.49 47.18 -19.38
C CYS A 327 44.98 47.51 -19.58
N GLN A 328 45.90 46.56 -19.36
CA GLN A 328 47.32 46.78 -19.55
C GLN A 328 47.68 47.04 -21.02
N ILE A 329 47.07 46.28 -21.96
CA ILE A 329 47.26 46.53 -23.40
C ILE A 329 46.77 47.92 -23.80
N LEU A 330 45.57 48.30 -23.33
CA LEU A 330 45.01 49.65 -23.61
C LEU A 330 45.88 50.75 -23.03
N TYR A 331 46.41 50.58 -21.81
CA TYR A 331 47.39 51.52 -21.26
C TYR A 331 48.72 51.57 -22.03
N GLY A 332 49.23 50.41 -22.51
CA GLY A 332 50.40 50.34 -23.33
C GLY A 332 50.21 51.09 -24.66
N ILE A 333 49.05 50.91 -25.30
CA ILE A 333 48.70 51.64 -26.53
C ILE A 333 48.62 53.14 -26.23
N LYS A 334 47.95 53.54 -25.15
CA LYS A 334 47.85 54.96 -24.77
C LYS A 334 49.22 55.63 -24.56
N LEU A 335 50.13 54.98 -23.80
CA LEU A 335 51.47 55.48 -23.57
C LEU A 335 52.27 55.60 -24.87
N ASN A 336 52.17 54.63 -25.76
CA ASN A 336 52.82 54.71 -27.07
C ASN A 336 52.29 55.86 -27.92
N LEU A 337 50.97 56.05 -27.95
CA LEU A 337 50.34 57.15 -28.68
C LEU A 337 50.75 58.51 -28.11
N GLU A 338 50.77 58.67 -26.75
CA GLU A 338 51.27 59.89 -26.10
C GLU A 338 52.74 60.21 -26.46
N SER A 339 53.57 59.16 -26.63
CA SER A 339 54.96 59.33 -27.02
C SER A 339 55.10 59.77 -28.48
N VAL A 340 54.26 59.23 -29.38
CA VAL A 340 54.21 59.62 -30.81
C VAL A 340 53.62 61.05 -30.98
N GLU A 341 52.61 61.42 -30.20
CA GLU A 341 52.02 62.75 -30.17
C GLU A 341 53.04 63.79 -29.75
N ARG A 342 53.87 63.49 -28.78
CA ARG A 342 54.98 64.37 -28.39
C ARG A 342 56.07 64.56 -29.45
N ALA A 343 56.23 63.55 -30.34
CA ALA A 343 57.22 63.56 -31.38
C ALA A 343 56.72 64.24 -32.69
N ASN A 344 55.39 64.34 -32.90
CA ASN A 344 54.76 64.86 -34.10
C ASN A 344 53.91 66.09 -33.77
N TYR A 345 54.09 67.24 -34.55
CA TYR A 345 53.41 68.52 -34.33
C TYR A 345 51.91 68.56 -34.76
N ASN A 346 51.28 67.44 -35.22
CA ASN A 346 49.90 67.44 -35.68
C ASN A 346 48.94 66.94 -34.60
N ARG A 347 48.46 67.83 -33.73
CA ARG A 347 47.65 67.59 -32.55
C ARG A 347 46.18 67.13 -32.79
N GLY A 348 45.67 67.24 -33.97
CA GLY A 348 44.23 67.07 -34.25
C GLY A 348 43.76 65.57 -34.29
N ASP A 349 44.57 64.73 -34.94
CA ASP A 349 44.20 63.31 -35.16
C ASP A 349 44.36 62.42 -33.95
N PHE A 350 45.24 62.77 -33.03
CA PHE A 350 45.48 61.97 -31.82
C PHE A 350 44.48 62.21 -30.66
N ARG A 351 43.79 63.34 -30.64
CA ARG A 351 42.82 63.67 -29.58
C ARG A 351 41.65 62.68 -29.59
N ASN A 352 41.05 62.42 -30.75
CA ASN A 352 39.94 61.49 -30.86
C ASN A 352 40.33 60.05 -30.46
N ILE A 353 41.56 59.61 -30.81
CA ILE A 353 42.05 58.28 -30.45
C ILE A 353 42.30 58.18 -28.92
N ASN A 354 42.87 59.21 -28.30
CA ASN A 354 43.07 59.25 -26.85
C ASN A 354 41.73 59.24 -26.10
N GLU A 355 40.72 59.99 -26.57
CA GLU A 355 39.38 59.98 -25.96
C GLU A 355 38.73 58.62 -26.06
N LEU A 356 38.83 57.90 -27.21
CA LEU A 356 38.31 56.53 -27.40
C LEU A 356 39.03 55.51 -26.52
N LEU A 357 40.35 55.65 -26.36
CA LEU A 357 41.14 54.80 -25.45
C LEU A 357 40.77 55.01 -23.97
N ASP A 358 40.60 56.27 -23.56
CA ASP A 358 40.15 56.55 -22.21
C ASP A 358 38.74 56.01 -21.93
N GLN A 359 37.86 56.10 -22.91
CA GLN A 359 36.55 55.48 -22.84
C GLN A 359 36.65 53.94 -22.73
N ALA A 360 37.44 53.27 -23.59
CA ALA A 360 37.64 51.83 -23.55
C ALA A 360 38.24 51.35 -22.25
N ILE A 361 39.22 52.09 -21.70
CA ILE A 361 39.81 51.80 -20.37
C ILE A 361 38.77 51.92 -19.28
N LYS A 362 37.96 52.97 -19.31
CA LYS A 362 36.90 53.20 -18.33
C LYS A 362 35.84 52.10 -18.38
N GLU A 363 35.36 51.73 -19.60
CA GLU A 363 34.38 50.66 -19.78
C GLU A 363 34.93 49.29 -19.36
N THR A 364 36.19 48.97 -19.70
CA THR A 364 36.82 47.69 -19.29
C THR A 364 36.98 47.62 -17.78
N ARG A 365 37.36 48.70 -17.13
CA ARG A 365 37.44 48.75 -15.64
C ARG A 365 36.08 48.61 -15.00
N GLN A 366 35.04 49.23 -15.59
CA GLN A 366 33.68 49.12 -15.07
C GLN A 366 33.17 47.69 -15.18
N LEU A 367 33.38 47.02 -16.33
CA LEU A 367 33.03 45.60 -16.50
C LEU A 367 33.79 44.69 -15.54
N SER A 368 35.07 44.89 -15.38
CA SER A 368 35.88 44.13 -14.42
C SER A 368 35.35 44.27 -12.98
N TYR A 369 34.95 45.46 -12.59
CA TYR A 369 34.39 45.73 -11.29
C TYR A 369 32.99 45.12 -11.05
N GLU A 370 32.13 45.16 -12.07
CA GLU A 370 30.82 44.53 -12.02
C GLU A 370 30.92 43.00 -11.90
N LEU A 371 31.95 42.40 -12.49
CA LEU A 371 32.22 40.97 -12.41
C LEU A 371 32.76 40.54 -11.03
N THR A 372 33.64 41.34 -10.40
CA THR A 372 34.25 40.96 -9.10
C THR A 372 34.33 42.19 -8.19
N PRO A 373 33.60 42.15 -7.04
CA PRO A 373 33.71 43.19 -6.04
C PRO A 373 35.00 42.98 -5.21
N SER A 374 36.17 43.36 -5.76
CA SER A 374 37.45 43.29 -5.03
C SER A 374 37.39 44.05 -3.70
N VAL A 375 36.56 45.07 -3.67
CA VAL A 375 36.33 45.90 -2.45
C VAL A 375 35.83 45.10 -1.25
N LEU A 376 35.03 44.03 -1.46
CA LEU A 376 34.60 43.16 -0.36
C LEU A 376 35.81 42.47 0.33
N LYS A 377 36.83 42.11 -0.46
CA LYS A 377 38.03 41.45 0.05
C LYS A 377 38.97 42.42 0.73
N ASP A 378 39.11 43.64 0.18
CA ASP A 378 40.15 44.58 0.58
C ASP A 378 39.68 45.52 1.68
N PHE A 379 38.38 45.85 1.75
CA PHE A 379 37.83 46.87 2.62
C PHE A 379 36.61 46.46 3.45
N GLY A 380 36.10 45.20 3.28
CA GLY A 380 34.95 44.69 3.99
C GLY A 380 33.61 44.96 3.32
N PHE A 381 32.55 44.36 3.86
CA PHE A 381 31.20 44.38 3.27
C PHE A 381 30.55 45.76 3.32
N VAL A 382 30.62 46.43 4.47
CA VAL A 382 30.01 47.76 4.65
C VAL A 382 30.61 48.76 3.67
N ALA A 383 31.96 48.77 3.54
CA ALA A 383 32.66 49.63 2.59
C ALA A 383 32.29 49.30 1.14
N GLY A 384 32.16 48.00 0.82
CA GLY A 384 31.77 47.54 -0.51
C GLY A 384 30.37 48.01 -0.93
N ILE A 385 29.38 47.97 -0.03
CA ILE A 385 28.03 48.48 -0.31
C ILE A 385 28.02 49.99 -0.47
N ARG A 386 28.78 50.74 0.39
CA ARG A 386 28.90 52.22 0.24
C ARG A 386 29.57 52.61 -1.07
N GLU A 387 30.61 51.92 -1.50
CA GLU A 387 31.26 52.17 -2.77
C GLU A 387 30.34 51.87 -3.96
N MET A 388 29.61 50.73 -3.90
CA MET A 388 28.62 50.42 -4.92
C MET A 388 27.56 51.50 -5.05
N ALA A 389 27.05 52.04 -3.94
CA ALA A 389 26.10 53.11 -3.92
C ALA A 389 26.66 54.41 -4.54
N GLN A 390 27.88 54.77 -4.14
CA GLN A 390 28.55 55.98 -4.65
C GLN A 390 28.78 55.92 -6.17
N ARG A 391 29.19 54.78 -6.69
CA ARG A 391 29.42 54.56 -8.12
C ARG A 391 28.12 54.48 -8.94
N THR A 392 27.05 53.98 -8.34
CA THR A 392 25.74 53.82 -8.98
C THR A 392 24.95 55.12 -8.98
N SER A 393 25.22 56.01 -8.03
CA SER A 393 24.59 57.33 -7.95
C SER A 393 25.05 58.22 -9.10
N THR A 394 24.10 58.83 -9.77
CA THR A 394 24.28 59.75 -10.91
C THR A 394 23.44 61.00 -10.68
N ALA A 395 23.53 62.00 -11.58
CA ALA A 395 22.66 63.18 -11.52
C ALA A 395 21.15 62.84 -11.65
N GLN A 396 20.80 61.65 -12.18
CA GLN A 396 19.40 61.23 -12.44
C GLN A 396 18.93 60.15 -11.47
N PHE A 397 19.83 59.48 -10.72
CA PHE A 397 19.52 58.40 -9.78
C PHE A 397 20.39 58.50 -8.54
N HIS A 398 19.74 58.54 -7.39
CA HIS A 398 20.43 58.62 -6.09
C HIS A 398 20.19 57.36 -5.24
N LEU A 399 21.25 56.79 -4.64
CA LEU A 399 21.21 55.58 -3.83
C LEU A 399 21.69 55.83 -2.41
N ASP A 400 20.76 55.74 -1.47
CA ASP A 400 21.06 55.86 -0.05
C ASP A 400 21.38 54.48 0.58
N THR A 401 22.29 54.46 1.58
CA THR A 401 22.68 53.20 2.22
C THR A 401 22.68 53.32 3.74
N PHE A 402 22.04 52.36 4.38
CA PHE A 402 22.01 52.16 5.83
C PHE A 402 22.44 50.69 6.09
N VAL A 403 23.72 50.50 6.35
CA VAL A 403 24.31 49.17 6.54
C VAL A 403 24.89 49.10 7.96
N ASP A 404 24.44 48.11 8.70
CA ASP A 404 24.92 47.84 10.05
C ASP A 404 26.36 47.33 10.00
N GLU A 405 27.22 47.85 10.84
CA GLU A 405 28.64 47.44 10.91
C GLU A 405 28.82 45.98 11.33
N SER A 406 27.85 45.40 12.07
CA SER A 406 27.80 43.97 12.38
C SER A 406 27.70 43.08 11.11
N SER A 407 27.36 43.65 9.95
CA SER A 407 27.37 42.91 8.69
C SER A 407 28.75 42.40 8.26
N ASP A 408 29.84 43.05 8.75
CA ASP A 408 31.21 42.59 8.51
C ASP A 408 31.59 41.33 9.29
N THR A 409 30.80 40.93 10.31
CA THR A 409 31.00 39.68 11.07
C THR A 409 30.42 38.47 10.41
N LEU A 410 29.59 38.63 9.38
CA LEU A 410 29.02 37.53 8.59
C LEU A 410 30.12 36.78 7.80
N SER A 411 29.92 35.51 7.51
CA SER A 411 30.87 34.75 6.70
C SER A 411 31.07 35.39 5.31
N ALA A 412 32.25 35.27 4.73
CA ALA A 412 32.57 35.85 3.42
C ALA A 412 31.63 35.38 2.32
N GLU A 413 31.13 34.16 2.41
CA GLU A 413 30.16 33.61 1.48
C GLU A 413 28.79 34.29 1.60
N VAL A 414 28.30 34.48 2.83
CA VAL A 414 27.04 35.19 3.10
C VAL A 414 27.14 36.64 2.66
N GLN A 415 28.24 37.32 2.98
CA GLN A 415 28.49 38.69 2.53
C GLN A 415 28.43 38.78 1.00
N LEU A 416 29.04 37.82 0.28
CA LEU A 416 29.02 37.78 -1.18
C LEU A 416 27.59 37.55 -1.71
N TYR A 417 26.83 36.66 -1.09
CA TYR A 417 25.44 36.41 -1.50
C TYR A 417 24.57 37.66 -1.30
N ILE A 418 24.70 38.33 -0.16
CA ILE A 418 23.98 39.58 0.12
C ILE A 418 24.38 40.65 -0.90
N PHE A 419 25.67 40.85 -1.15
CA PHE A 419 26.16 41.81 -2.14
C PHE A 419 25.57 41.58 -3.51
N ARG A 420 25.57 40.31 -3.99
CA ARG A 420 25.00 39.94 -5.27
C ARG A 420 23.50 40.14 -5.35
N MET A 421 22.77 39.86 -4.27
CA MET A 421 21.32 40.10 -4.20
C MET A 421 21.02 41.60 -4.28
N ILE A 422 21.73 42.41 -3.53
CA ILE A 422 21.59 43.89 -3.55
C ILE A 422 21.95 44.41 -4.93
N GLN A 423 23.06 44.00 -5.55
CA GLN A 423 23.51 44.40 -6.86
C GLN A 423 22.40 44.12 -7.93
N GLU A 424 21.78 42.95 -7.89
CA GLU A 424 20.71 42.57 -8.80
C GLU A 424 19.44 43.42 -8.58
N LEU A 425 19.06 43.67 -7.32
CA LEU A 425 17.93 44.53 -7.01
C LEU A 425 18.12 45.96 -7.46
N ILE A 426 19.32 46.54 -7.30
CA ILE A 426 19.64 47.87 -7.77
C ILE A 426 19.65 47.93 -9.28
N ASN A 427 20.19 46.91 -9.97
CA ASN A 427 20.11 46.83 -11.44
C ASN A 427 18.64 46.79 -11.92
N ASN A 428 17.75 46.12 -11.20
CA ASN A 428 16.33 46.11 -11.51
C ASN A 428 15.68 47.49 -11.29
N CYS A 429 16.07 48.23 -10.23
CA CYS A 429 15.60 49.62 -10.03
C CYS A 429 16.01 50.52 -11.21
N ILE A 430 17.25 50.43 -11.70
CA ILE A 430 17.75 51.23 -12.79
C ILE A 430 17.11 50.85 -14.11
N LYS A 431 17.02 49.56 -14.44
CA LYS A 431 16.57 49.09 -15.75
C LYS A 431 15.06 49.08 -15.90
N HIS A 432 14.31 48.82 -14.84
CA HIS A 432 12.89 48.50 -14.91
C HIS A 432 11.98 49.43 -14.13
N ALA A 433 12.43 50.00 -13.00
CA ALA A 433 11.55 50.79 -12.14
C ALA A 433 11.40 52.27 -12.57
N ARG A 434 12.25 52.80 -13.46
CA ARG A 434 12.35 54.23 -13.76
C ARG A 434 12.47 55.11 -12.49
N ALA A 435 13.12 54.56 -11.46
CA ALA A 435 13.28 55.20 -10.21
C ALA A 435 14.33 56.34 -10.29
N THR A 436 14.12 57.39 -9.52
CA THR A 436 15.12 58.47 -9.30
C THR A 436 15.86 58.35 -7.99
N ARG A 437 15.34 57.52 -7.09
CA ARG A 437 15.94 57.27 -5.76
C ARG A 437 15.67 55.82 -5.33
N ALA A 438 16.67 55.22 -4.72
CA ALA A 438 16.52 53.95 -4.02
C ALA A 438 17.24 53.95 -2.67
N GLU A 439 16.86 53.07 -1.79
CA GLU A 439 17.42 52.95 -0.46
C GLU A 439 17.79 51.47 -0.20
N ILE A 440 18.98 51.23 0.33
CA ILE A 440 19.47 49.96 0.83
C ILE A 440 19.50 50.00 2.34
N LEU A 441 18.84 49.06 2.99
CA LEU A 441 18.95 48.84 4.44
C LEU A 441 19.42 47.41 4.66
N VAL A 442 20.51 47.24 5.41
CA VAL A 442 20.98 45.94 5.89
C VAL A 442 21.08 46.02 7.42
N LYS A 443 20.34 45.15 8.10
CA LYS A 443 20.38 44.99 9.56
C LYS A 443 20.75 43.55 9.90
N VAL A 444 21.61 43.43 10.90
CA VAL A 444 22.07 42.13 11.40
C VAL A 444 21.81 42.09 12.89
N ASP A 445 20.82 41.28 13.29
CA ASP A 445 20.54 41.00 14.71
C ASP A 445 21.13 39.62 15.09
N SER A 446 21.06 39.26 16.37
CA SER A 446 21.56 37.97 16.88
C SER A 446 20.95 36.77 16.15
N ASP A 447 19.69 36.85 15.76
CA ASP A 447 18.90 35.73 15.26
C ASP A 447 18.56 35.84 13.76
N GLN A 448 18.65 37.06 13.19
CA GLN A 448 18.14 37.34 11.86
C GLN A 448 18.97 38.38 11.13
N VAL A 449 19.13 38.18 9.82
CA VAL A 449 19.60 39.18 8.87
C VAL A 449 18.41 39.68 8.05
N LEU A 450 18.26 41.00 7.98
CA LEU A 450 17.23 41.68 7.20
C LEU A 450 17.88 42.59 6.17
N ILE A 451 17.49 42.42 4.92
CA ILE A 451 17.89 43.24 3.79
C ILE A 451 16.63 43.86 3.19
N LYS A 452 16.61 45.17 3.01
CA LYS A 452 15.54 45.87 2.34
C LYS A 452 16.14 46.75 1.25
N VAL A 453 15.59 46.60 0.02
CA VAL A 453 15.86 47.50 -1.08
C VAL A 453 14.53 48.11 -1.51
N ALA A 454 14.43 49.45 -1.46
CA ALA A 454 13.21 50.17 -1.80
C ALA A 454 13.53 51.23 -2.83
N ASP A 455 12.68 51.36 -3.85
CA ASP A 455 12.72 52.37 -4.90
C ASP A 455 11.47 53.23 -4.93
N ASN A 456 11.58 54.41 -5.54
CA ASN A 456 10.45 55.33 -5.80
C ASN A 456 9.90 55.24 -7.21
N GLY A 457 10.07 54.12 -7.87
CA GLY A 457 9.68 53.93 -9.28
C GLY A 457 8.22 53.54 -9.51
N ILE A 458 7.96 52.95 -10.66
CA ILE A 458 6.59 52.55 -11.09
C ILE A 458 6.03 51.35 -10.36
N GLY A 459 6.81 50.67 -9.52
CA GLY A 459 6.42 49.43 -8.86
C GLY A 459 6.33 48.21 -9.80
N MET A 460 5.72 47.14 -9.34
CA MET A 460 5.57 45.87 -10.05
C MET A 460 4.08 45.53 -10.21
N SER A 461 3.66 45.16 -11.43
CA SER A 461 2.25 44.83 -11.73
C SER A 461 1.90 43.35 -11.72
N PHE A 462 2.85 42.47 -11.43
CA PHE A 462 2.72 40.99 -11.44
C PHE A 462 3.28 40.36 -10.17
N SER A 463 2.92 39.08 -9.93
CA SER A 463 3.36 38.33 -8.76
C SER A 463 4.87 38.03 -8.78
N ILE A 464 5.43 37.67 -7.62
CA ILE A 464 6.83 37.25 -7.52
C ILE A 464 7.10 35.96 -8.32
N GLU A 465 6.14 35.04 -8.36
CA GLU A 465 6.23 33.80 -9.14
C GLU A 465 6.32 34.09 -10.64
N ASP A 466 5.51 35.03 -11.12
CA ASP A 466 5.53 35.45 -12.54
C ASP A 466 6.83 36.18 -12.88
N ALA A 467 7.35 37.01 -11.97
CA ALA A 467 8.62 37.70 -12.15
C ALA A 467 9.79 36.69 -12.26
N ILE A 468 9.80 35.67 -11.42
CA ILE A 468 10.80 34.59 -11.46
C ILE A 468 10.73 33.82 -12.79
N ARG A 469 9.53 33.47 -13.25
CA ARG A 469 9.32 32.75 -14.54
C ARG A 469 9.77 33.53 -15.77
N ARG A 470 9.66 34.85 -15.73
CA ARG A 470 10.06 35.74 -16.83
C ARG A 470 11.57 35.98 -16.96
N GLY A 471 12.38 35.32 -16.07
CA GLY A 471 13.83 35.43 -16.13
C GLY A 471 14.39 36.75 -15.64
N SER A 472 13.60 37.54 -14.89
CA SER A 472 14.12 38.66 -14.11
C SER A 472 15.12 38.11 -13.08
N GLY A 473 16.27 38.73 -12.89
CA GLY A 473 17.33 38.31 -11.95
C GLY A 473 16.90 37.82 -10.57
N LEU A 474 15.58 37.93 -10.23
CA LEU A 474 14.93 37.39 -9.05
C LEU A 474 15.08 35.86 -8.92
N SER A 475 15.27 35.11 -10.02
CA SER A 475 15.60 33.67 -9.95
C SER A 475 16.94 33.43 -9.25
N GLY A 476 17.96 34.24 -9.55
CA GLY A 476 19.26 34.18 -8.91
C GLY A 476 19.21 34.54 -7.40
N ILE A 477 18.31 35.45 -7.04
CA ILE A 477 18.04 35.79 -5.63
C ILE A 477 17.38 34.61 -4.91
N LYS A 478 16.36 34.00 -5.53
CA LYS A 478 15.66 32.83 -4.95
C LYS A 478 16.61 31.65 -4.70
N HIS A 479 17.55 31.40 -5.62
CA HIS A 479 18.54 30.34 -5.44
C HIS A 479 19.45 30.58 -4.23
N LYS A 480 19.90 31.82 -4.03
CA LYS A 480 20.72 32.18 -2.85
C LYS A 480 19.91 32.09 -1.55
N LEU A 481 18.64 32.52 -1.59
CA LEU A 481 17.74 32.39 -0.44
C LEU A 481 17.43 30.95 -0.07
N PHE A 482 17.32 30.07 -1.04
CA PHE A 482 17.15 28.63 -0.79
C PHE A 482 18.34 28.05 -0.03
N LEU A 483 19.58 28.47 -0.34
CA LEU A 483 20.77 28.05 0.41
C LEU A 483 20.81 28.62 1.83
N LEU A 484 20.32 29.86 2.02
CA LEU A 484 20.28 30.54 3.30
C LEU A 484 19.02 30.20 4.14
N ASN A 485 18.12 29.32 3.65
CA ASN A 485 16.79 29.08 4.21
C ASN A 485 16.02 30.39 4.44
N GLY A 486 16.16 31.37 3.53
CA GLY A 486 15.60 32.70 3.64
C GLY A 486 14.30 32.89 2.89
N GLU A 487 13.61 33.98 3.22
CA GLU A 487 12.37 34.41 2.62
C GLU A 487 12.53 35.74 1.88
N ILE A 488 11.72 35.95 0.85
CA ILE A 488 11.61 37.22 0.13
C ILE A 488 10.16 37.68 0.14
N LYS A 489 9.93 38.97 0.49
CA LYS A 489 8.61 39.60 0.48
C LYS A 489 8.67 40.85 -0.38
N LEU A 490 7.67 41.03 -1.24
CA LEU A 490 7.50 42.25 -2.04
C LEU A 490 6.38 43.10 -1.44
N GLN A 491 6.66 44.37 -1.23
CA GLN A 491 5.67 45.37 -0.83
C GLN A 491 5.58 46.42 -1.92
N ASN A 492 4.50 46.35 -2.68
CA ASN A 492 4.22 47.28 -3.77
C ASN A 492 3.44 48.48 -3.23
N SER A 493 3.87 49.66 -3.51
CA SER A 493 3.20 50.90 -3.12
C SER A 493 2.92 51.79 -4.34
N LYS A 494 2.05 52.79 -4.19
CA LYS A 494 1.83 53.80 -5.24
C LYS A 494 3.11 54.64 -5.57
N GLN A 495 4.14 54.51 -4.76
CA GLN A 495 5.39 55.28 -4.85
C GLN A 495 6.63 54.38 -4.99
N GLY A 496 6.51 53.18 -5.57
CA GLY A 496 7.62 52.28 -5.88
C GLY A 496 7.47 50.86 -5.30
N LEU A 497 8.54 50.09 -5.36
CA LEU A 497 8.65 48.73 -4.89
C LEU A 497 9.61 48.62 -3.72
N SER A 498 9.26 47.89 -2.68
CA SER A 498 10.14 47.49 -1.61
C SER A 498 10.31 45.98 -1.57
N VAL A 499 11.52 45.50 -1.72
CA VAL A 499 11.91 44.09 -1.62
C VAL A 499 12.54 43.87 -0.26
N ILE A 500 11.98 42.98 0.53
CA ILE A 500 12.46 42.62 1.87
C ILE A 500 12.90 41.18 1.84
N ILE A 501 14.11 40.92 2.25
CA ILE A 501 14.74 39.61 2.34
C ILE A 501 15.10 39.35 3.80
N THR A 502 14.78 38.18 4.33
CA THR A 502 15.09 37.77 5.68
C THR A 502 15.61 36.34 5.71
N PHE A 503 16.62 36.08 6.55
CA PHE A 503 17.12 34.73 6.82
C PHE A 503 17.77 34.68 8.20
N ALA A 504 17.93 33.48 8.76
CA ALA A 504 18.51 33.29 10.09
C ALA A 504 20.00 33.67 10.11
N ASN A 505 20.43 34.37 11.15
CA ASN A 505 21.84 34.65 11.40
C ASN A 505 22.48 33.43 12.08
N SER A 506 22.67 32.33 11.32
CA SER A 506 23.42 31.18 11.81
C SER A 506 24.92 31.43 11.61
N ASN A 507 25.64 31.71 12.68
CA ASN A 507 27.11 31.68 12.69
C ASN A 507 27.70 30.27 12.52
N GLU A 508 26.87 29.25 12.28
CA GLU A 508 27.32 27.91 11.87
C GLU A 508 27.72 27.98 10.41
N THR A 509 29.03 28.06 10.18
CA THR A 509 29.65 27.65 8.91
C THR A 509 28.94 26.45 8.36
N ILE A 510 28.54 26.49 7.07
CA ILE A 510 28.21 25.29 6.29
C ILE A 510 29.50 24.47 6.23
N ASP A 511 29.81 23.83 7.35
CA ASP A 511 31.00 23.03 7.50
C ASP A 511 30.81 21.78 6.61
N SER A 512 31.71 21.69 5.68
CA SER A 512 31.97 20.52 4.82
C SER A 512 32.26 19.30 5.70
N SER A 513 31.23 18.70 6.31
CA SER A 513 31.32 17.39 6.96
C SER A 513 31.31 16.26 5.92
N ALA A 514 32.24 16.37 4.95
CA ALA A 514 32.55 15.31 3.98
C ALA A 514 34.05 14.97 4.04
N SER A 515 34.63 14.88 5.25
CA SER A 515 35.97 14.31 5.40
C SER A 515 36.21 13.75 6.80
N SER A 516 35.45 12.72 7.19
CA SER A 516 35.89 11.77 8.21
C SER A 516 35.00 10.51 8.19
N GLY A 517 35.32 9.63 7.29
CA GLY A 517 34.64 8.34 7.12
C GLY A 517 35.50 7.36 6.34
N ASN A 518 36.82 7.42 6.56
CA ASN A 518 37.70 6.34 6.13
C ASN A 518 38.66 6.04 7.27
N ASN A 519 38.24 5.14 8.13
CA ASN A 519 39.09 4.22 8.91
C ASN A 519 38.15 3.34 9.77
N LEU A 520 37.77 2.17 9.21
CA LEU A 520 37.83 0.84 9.82
C LEU A 520 36.99 -0.11 8.94
#